data_18d3a51a51db2e0b8379f98b59411478
#
_entry.id   18d3a51a51db2e0b8379f98b59411478
#
_cell.length_a   1.000
_cell.length_b   1.000
_cell.length_c   1.000
_cell.angle_alpha   90.00
_cell.angle_beta   90.00
_cell.angle_gamma   90.00
#
_symmetry.space_group_name_H-M   'P 1'
#
loop_
_entity.id
_entity.type
_entity.pdbx_description
1 polymer ?
#
loop_
_entity_poly.entity_id
_entity_poly.type
_entity_poly.pdbx_seq_one_letter_code
_entity_poly.pdbx_strand_id
1 'polypeptide(L)'
;MKTWIVTGAGAGIGEAIARAAAAAGHAVLVWDVDGERAQAVAKSLPGARGFGVDVTDEAAVEGALGQIGSAPDVLVNNAGIVRFGPLLDQPLADIKATINVNLVGTYIAARAAARRMLARGAGVIINMSSINATHPAPGSGAYPATKAAVVALTQHMALEWGPGGVRVNAVAPGFIDAGMSAPIYANPRVRELRGAAVPVGRLGTAADIAHAVLFLASAEGAYINGHELIVDGGVVNSVLARLPRD
;
A
#
# COMPACT_ATOMS: atom_id res chain seq x y z
N MET A 1 6.12 14.24 16.75
CA MET A 1 4.81 13.76 16.22
C MET A 1 4.75 14.11 14.75
N LYS A 2 4.42 13.15 13.88
CA LYS A 2 4.27 13.34 12.42
C LYS A 2 2.79 13.21 12.03
N THR A 3 2.40 13.84 10.93
CA THR A 3 1.05 13.68 10.33
C THR A 3 1.10 12.66 9.21
N TRP A 4 0.34 11.59 9.36
CA TRP A 4 0.24 10.48 8.40
C TRP A 4 -1.09 10.50 7.68
N ILE A 5 -1.08 10.25 6.38
CA ILE A 5 -2.24 9.91 5.58
C ILE A 5 -2.10 8.46 5.14
N VAL A 6 -3.14 7.65 5.36
CA VAL A 6 -3.20 6.28 4.87
C VAL A 6 -4.46 6.11 4.04
N THR A 7 -4.32 5.79 2.75
CA THR A 7 -5.45 5.56 1.85
C THR A 7 -5.90 4.09 1.89
N GLY A 8 -7.20 3.83 1.68
CA GLY A 8 -7.77 2.50 1.84
C GLY A 8 -7.61 1.96 3.27
N ALA A 9 -7.72 2.84 4.26
CA ALA A 9 -7.41 2.52 5.66
C ALA A 9 -8.65 2.18 6.49
N GLY A 10 -9.82 2.02 5.87
CA GLY A 10 -11.04 1.54 6.53
C GLY A 10 -10.99 0.06 6.90
N ALA A 11 -10.02 -0.71 6.41
CA ALA A 11 -9.85 -2.13 6.70
C ALA A 11 -8.44 -2.65 6.38
N GLY A 12 -8.15 -3.87 6.82
CA GLY A 12 -7.04 -4.70 6.35
C GLY A 12 -5.65 -4.11 6.60
N ILE A 13 -4.79 -4.10 5.57
CA ILE A 13 -3.41 -3.62 5.68
C ILE A 13 -3.39 -2.12 6.00
N GLY A 14 -4.24 -1.32 5.34
CA GLY A 14 -4.31 0.11 5.57
C GLY A 14 -4.72 0.46 7.00
N GLU A 15 -5.71 -0.23 7.55
CA GLU A 15 -6.11 -0.10 8.95
C GLU A 15 -4.97 -0.45 9.91
N ALA A 16 -4.25 -1.56 9.64
CA ALA A 16 -3.12 -1.97 10.48
C ALA A 16 -1.98 -0.93 10.45
N ILE A 17 -1.70 -0.33 9.29
CA ILE A 17 -0.73 0.76 9.17
C ILE A 17 -1.18 1.98 9.96
N ALA A 18 -2.46 2.38 9.85
CA ALA A 18 -3.02 3.49 10.59
C ALA A 18 -2.92 3.27 12.12
N ARG A 19 -3.26 2.07 12.59
CA ARG A 19 -3.14 1.68 14.00
C ARG A 19 -1.69 1.71 14.48
N ALA A 20 -0.75 1.17 13.72
CA ALA A 20 0.66 1.15 14.07
C ALA A 20 1.26 2.57 14.13
N ALA A 21 0.89 3.45 13.18
CA ALA A 21 1.31 4.84 13.20
C ALA A 21 0.75 5.61 14.40
N ALA A 22 -0.52 5.41 14.75
CA ALA A 22 -1.14 6.01 15.92
C ALA A 22 -0.50 5.49 17.23
N ALA A 23 -0.23 4.20 17.34
CA ALA A 23 0.47 3.60 18.48
C ALA A 23 1.90 4.14 18.66
N ALA A 24 2.56 4.52 17.54
CA ALA A 24 3.86 5.19 17.57
C ALA A 24 3.77 6.71 17.90
N GLY A 25 2.60 7.21 18.28
CA GLY A 25 2.40 8.60 18.70
C GLY A 25 2.25 9.59 17.55
N HIS A 26 1.85 9.14 16.36
CA HIS A 26 1.63 10.01 15.21
C HIS A 26 0.15 10.39 15.05
N ALA A 27 -0.13 11.56 14.48
CA ALA A 27 -1.46 11.95 14.04
C ALA A 27 -1.80 11.23 12.73
N VAL A 28 -2.97 10.57 12.65
CA VAL A 28 -3.34 9.74 11.50
C VAL A 28 -4.63 10.24 10.85
N LEU A 29 -4.58 10.40 9.55
CA LEU A 29 -5.72 10.68 8.69
C LEU A 29 -6.07 9.40 7.94
N VAL A 30 -7.18 8.80 8.31
CA VAL A 30 -7.70 7.56 7.75
C VAL A 30 -8.55 7.91 6.53
N TRP A 31 -8.07 7.60 5.34
CA TRP A 31 -8.81 7.83 4.09
C TRP A 31 -9.32 6.51 3.53
N ASP A 32 -10.60 6.48 3.20
CA ASP A 32 -11.22 5.34 2.49
C ASP A 32 -12.36 5.84 1.61
N VAL A 33 -12.65 5.16 0.53
CA VAL A 33 -13.84 5.47 -0.29
C VAL A 33 -15.12 5.26 0.53
N ASP A 34 -15.10 4.29 1.47
CA ASP A 34 -16.13 4.11 2.48
C ASP A 34 -15.85 5.03 3.68
N GLY A 35 -16.46 6.20 3.69
CA GLY A 35 -16.30 7.20 4.74
C GLY A 35 -16.74 6.72 6.11
N GLU A 36 -17.72 5.82 6.22
CA GLU A 36 -18.18 5.26 7.50
C GLU A 36 -17.11 4.37 8.11
N ARG A 37 -16.48 3.50 7.32
CA ARG A 37 -15.34 2.68 7.75
C ARG A 37 -14.15 3.55 8.16
N ALA A 38 -13.82 4.55 7.36
CA ALA A 38 -12.75 5.49 7.70
C ALA A 38 -12.98 6.16 9.06
N GLN A 39 -14.20 6.62 9.32
CA GLN A 39 -14.58 7.22 10.59
C GLN A 39 -14.58 6.21 11.74
N ALA A 40 -15.04 4.98 11.53
CA ALA A 40 -15.05 3.94 12.54
C ALA A 40 -13.62 3.60 13.02
N VAL A 41 -12.68 3.42 12.07
CA VAL A 41 -11.27 3.21 12.38
C VAL A 41 -10.69 4.42 13.12
N ALA A 42 -10.91 5.62 12.62
CA ALA A 42 -10.38 6.85 13.22
C ALA A 42 -10.87 7.05 14.66
N LYS A 43 -12.16 6.80 14.94
CA LYS A 43 -12.73 6.87 16.31
C LYS A 43 -12.04 5.93 17.30
N SER A 44 -11.45 4.83 16.83
CA SER A 44 -10.73 3.87 17.68
C SER A 44 -9.26 4.22 17.91
N LEU A 45 -8.77 5.32 17.31
CA LEU A 45 -7.37 5.75 17.36
C LEU A 45 -7.23 7.14 17.99
N PRO A 46 -6.29 7.34 18.94
CA PRO A 46 -6.08 8.65 19.56
C PRO A 46 -5.72 9.72 18.52
N GLY A 47 -6.49 10.82 18.49
CA GLY A 47 -6.20 11.97 17.64
C GLY A 47 -6.33 11.75 16.14
N ALA A 48 -6.86 10.60 15.70
CA ALA A 48 -7.06 10.32 14.29
C ALA A 48 -8.36 10.96 13.76
N ARG A 49 -8.38 11.21 12.43
CA ARG A 49 -9.55 11.74 11.72
C ARG A 49 -9.84 10.87 10.51
N GLY A 50 -11.12 10.53 10.28
CA GLY A 50 -11.60 9.73 9.15
C GLY A 50 -12.20 10.60 8.04
N PHE A 51 -11.92 10.25 6.78
CA PHE A 51 -12.42 10.96 5.61
C PHE A 51 -12.88 9.96 4.54
N GLY A 52 -14.06 10.20 3.97
CA GLY A 52 -14.50 9.54 2.74
C GLY A 52 -13.76 10.17 1.54
N VAL A 53 -12.83 9.44 0.95
CA VAL A 53 -12.01 9.94 -0.16
C VAL A 53 -11.89 8.86 -1.24
N ASP A 54 -12.43 9.15 -2.41
CA ASP A 54 -12.11 8.39 -3.62
C ASP A 54 -10.77 8.90 -4.16
N VAL A 55 -9.74 8.07 -4.13
CA VAL A 55 -8.39 8.44 -4.63
C VAL A 55 -8.35 8.68 -6.13
N THR A 56 -9.37 8.25 -6.87
CA THR A 56 -9.49 8.47 -8.31
C THR A 56 -10.09 9.85 -8.66
N ASP A 57 -10.63 10.54 -7.65
CA ASP A 57 -11.16 11.90 -7.77
C ASP A 57 -10.13 12.92 -7.24
N GLU A 58 -9.52 13.66 -8.16
CA GLU A 58 -8.52 14.68 -7.82
C GLU A 58 -9.09 15.77 -6.91
N ALA A 59 -10.34 16.17 -7.11
CA ALA A 59 -10.98 17.21 -6.31
C ALA A 59 -11.24 16.72 -4.88
N ALA A 60 -11.68 15.47 -4.71
CA ALA A 60 -11.85 14.86 -3.40
C ALA A 60 -10.51 14.76 -2.64
N VAL A 61 -9.43 14.36 -3.31
CA VAL A 61 -8.09 14.28 -2.73
C VAL A 61 -7.58 15.66 -2.30
N GLU A 62 -7.68 16.68 -3.17
CA GLU A 62 -7.25 18.05 -2.86
C GLU A 62 -8.11 18.66 -1.74
N GLY A 63 -9.43 18.43 -1.75
CA GLY A 63 -10.34 18.87 -0.71
C GLY A 63 -10.00 18.28 0.67
N ALA A 64 -9.71 16.98 0.72
CA ALA A 64 -9.29 16.32 1.96
C ALA A 64 -7.93 16.83 2.47
N LEU A 65 -6.95 17.03 1.57
CA LEU A 65 -5.67 17.65 1.91
C LEU A 65 -5.83 19.10 2.40
N GLY A 66 -6.76 19.86 1.85
CA GLY A 66 -7.07 21.22 2.31
C GLY A 66 -7.53 21.31 3.77
N GLN A 67 -8.16 20.26 4.28
CA GLN A 67 -8.66 20.19 5.66
C GLN A 67 -7.57 19.88 6.70
N ILE A 68 -6.34 19.58 6.29
CA ILE A 68 -5.23 19.24 7.18
C ILE A 68 -4.53 20.51 7.73
N GLY A 69 -4.55 21.61 6.97
CA GLY A 69 -3.94 22.88 7.34
C GLY A 69 -2.40 22.91 7.22
N SER A 70 -1.75 21.77 6.98
CA SER A 70 -0.29 21.65 6.80
C SER A 70 0.06 20.54 5.82
N ALA A 71 1.32 20.51 5.37
CA ALA A 71 1.81 19.39 4.56
C ALA A 71 1.85 18.10 5.40
N PRO A 72 1.38 16.96 4.89
CA PRO A 72 1.56 15.68 5.58
C PRO A 72 3.04 15.33 5.65
N ASP A 73 3.46 14.62 6.70
CA ASP A 73 4.82 14.11 6.82
C ASP A 73 4.98 12.79 6.08
N VAL A 74 3.94 11.96 6.11
CA VAL A 74 3.93 10.64 5.47
C VAL A 74 2.61 10.44 4.74
N LEU A 75 2.69 9.99 3.49
CA LEU A 75 1.56 9.45 2.74
C LEU A 75 1.80 7.96 2.49
N VAL A 76 0.82 7.13 2.82
CA VAL A 76 0.81 5.71 2.45
C VAL A 76 -0.30 5.49 1.42
N ASN A 77 0.08 5.23 0.17
CA ASN A 77 -0.82 4.87 -0.92
C ASN A 77 -1.11 3.37 -0.85
N ASN A 78 -2.10 3.00 -0.02
CA ASN A 78 -2.51 1.62 0.16
C ASN A 78 -3.83 1.29 -0.57
N ALA A 79 -4.67 2.26 -0.89
CA ALA A 79 -5.90 2.03 -1.63
C ALA A 79 -5.63 1.22 -2.91
N GLY A 80 -6.42 0.16 -3.11
CA GLY A 80 -6.25 -0.71 -4.27
C GLY A 80 -7.32 -1.77 -4.34
N ILE A 81 -7.54 -2.28 -5.54
CA ILE A 81 -8.50 -3.35 -5.82
C ILE A 81 -7.85 -4.45 -6.66
N VAL A 82 -8.41 -5.64 -6.58
CA VAL A 82 -8.16 -6.74 -7.51
C VAL A 82 -9.48 -7.21 -8.09
N ARG A 83 -9.49 -7.48 -9.38
CA ARG A 83 -10.59 -8.17 -10.07
C ARG A 83 -10.02 -9.49 -10.57
N PHE A 84 -10.43 -10.59 -9.90
CA PHE A 84 -9.94 -11.91 -10.26
C PHE A 84 -10.61 -12.41 -11.55
N GLY A 85 -9.84 -13.13 -12.37
CA GLY A 85 -10.29 -13.75 -13.60
C GLY A 85 -9.14 -13.98 -14.56
N PRO A 86 -9.30 -14.92 -15.52
CA PRO A 86 -8.35 -15.11 -16.60
C PRO A 86 -8.19 -13.83 -17.43
N LEU A 87 -6.95 -13.51 -17.82
CA LEU A 87 -6.68 -12.24 -18.52
C LEU A 87 -7.43 -12.13 -19.86
N LEU A 88 -7.62 -13.26 -20.55
CA LEU A 88 -8.33 -13.30 -21.84
C LEU A 88 -9.82 -12.90 -21.69
N ASP A 89 -10.44 -13.32 -20.60
CA ASP A 89 -11.89 -13.18 -20.39
C ASP A 89 -12.24 -12.00 -19.47
N GLN A 90 -11.22 -11.26 -18.99
CA GLN A 90 -11.47 -10.16 -18.06
C GLN A 90 -12.21 -9.01 -18.74
N PRO A 91 -13.36 -8.57 -18.21
CA PRO A 91 -14.09 -7.42 -18.77
C PRO A 91 -13.21 -6.17 -18.80
N LEU A 92 -13.25 -5.42 -19.90
CA LEU A 92 -12.48 -4.18 -20.05
C LEU A 92 -12.82 -3.15 -18.96
N ALA A 93 -14.05 -3.15 -18.45
CA ALA A 93 -14.46 -2.31 -17.34
C ALA A 93 -13.67 -2.64 -16.06
N ASP A 94 -13.42 -3.91 -15.75
CA ASP A 94 -12.63 -4.35 -14.60
C ASP A 94 -11.15 -4.02 -14.76
N ILE A 95 -10.62 -4.12 -15.98
CA ILE A 95 -9.25 -3.69 -16.30
C ILE A 95 -9.12 -2.19 -16.04
N LYS A 96 -10.03 -1.38 -16.60
CA LYS A 96 -10.03 0.08 -16.40
C LYS A 96 -10.18 0.47 -14.94
N ALA A 97 -11.10 -0.18 -14.21
CA ALA A 97 -11.29 0.09 -12.78
C ALA A 97 -10.01 -0.21 -11.98
N THR A 98 -9.35 -1.36 -12.27
CA THR A 98 -8.11 -1.75 -11.58
C THR A 98 -6.98 -0.76 -11.87
N ILE A 99 -6.82 -0.33 -13.12
CA ILE A 99 -5.82 0.69 -13.50
C ILE A 99 -6.13 2.03 -12.80
N ASN A 100 -7.39 2.45 -12.85
CA ASN A 100 -7.80 3.74 -12.31
C ASN A 100 -7.54 3.84 -10.81
N VAL A 101 -7.94 2.83 -10.03
CA VAL A 101 -7.71 2.86 -8.57
C VAL A 101 -6.23 2.65 -8.24
N ASN A 102 -5.61 1.58 -8.77
CA ASN A 102 -4.28 1.16 -8.30
C ASN A 102 -3.14 2.04 -8.82
N LEU A 103 -3.26 2.59 -10.02
CA LEU A 103 -2.20 3.38 -10.64
C LEU A 103 -2.55 4.87 -10.66
N VAL A 104 -3.69 5.24 -11.25
CA VAL A 104 -4.06 6.67 -11.38
C VAL A 104 -4.35 7.26 -10.01
N GLY A 105 -5.09 6.56 -9.13
CA GLY A 105 -5.36 7.00 -7.76
C GLY A 105 -4.08 7.16 -6.92
N THR A 106 -3.14 6.19 -7.05
CA THR A 106 -1.81 6.31 -6.41
C THR A 106 -1.08 7.57 -6.89
N TYR A 107 -1.10 7.85 -8.20
CA TYR A 107 -0.46 9.03 -8.77
C TYR A 107 -1.12 10.33 -8.29
N ILE A 108 -2.46 10.41 -8.30
CA ILE A 108 -3.20 11.60 -7.86
C ILE A 108 -2.85 11.94 -6.41
N ALA A 109 -2.97 10.98 -5.49
CA ALA A 109 -2.70 11.20 -4.08
C ALA A 109 -1.22 11.53 -3.83
N ALA A 110 -0.29 10.81 -4.48
CA ALA A 110 1.15 11.08 -4.38
C ALA A 110 1.49 12.50 -4.85
N ARG A 111 0.99 12.92 -6.03
CA ARG A 111 1.24 14.24 -6.59
C ARG A 111 0.71 15.36 -5.71
N ALA A 112 -0.50 15.21 -5.20
CA ALA A 112 -1.14 16.21 -4.36
C ALA A 112 -0.41 16.39 -3.01
N ALA A 113 0.03 15.30 -2.39
CA ALA A 113 0.85 15.34 -1.18
C ALA A 113 2.27 15.89 -1.47
N ALA A 114 2.90 15.43 -2.55
CA ALA A 114 4.26 15.83 -2.92
C ALA A 114 4.39 17.34 -3.16
N ARG A 115 3.39 18.01 -3.77
CA ARG A 115 3.38 19.47 -3.94
C ARG A 115 3.57 20.19 -2.60
N ARG A 116 2.90 19.72 -1.55
CA ARG A 116 2.97 20.30 -0.20
C ARG A 116 4.28 19.92 0.52
N MET A 117 4.71 18.67 0.34
CA MET A 117 5.95 18.16 0.91
C MET A 117 7.18 18.88 0.31
N LEU A 118 7.22 19.06 -1.00
CA LEU A 118 8.30 19.79 -1.71
C LEU A 118 8.36 21.26 -1.31
N ALA A 119 7.22 21.92 -1.13
CA ALA A 119 7.18 23.29 -0.64
C ALA A 119 7.74 23.43 0.79
N ARG A 120 7.64 22.36 1.60
CA ARG A 120 8.22 22.28 2.95
C ARG A 120 9.68 21.79 2.94
N GLY A 121 10.13 21.16 1.87
CA GLY A 121 11.47 20.54 1.78
C GLY A 121 11.60 19.21 2.50
N ALA A 122 10.50 18.53 2.86
CA ALA A 122 10.53 17.27 3.58
C ALA A 122 9.25 16.45 3.37
N GLY A 123 9.38 15.11 3.22
CA GLY A 123 8.24 14.21 3.14
C GLY A 123 8.65 12.77 2.88
N VAL A 124 7.73 11.84 3.14
CA VAL A 124 7.88 10.43 2.81
C VAL A 124 6.59 9.90 2.17
N ILE A 125 6.73 9.24 1.04
CA ILE A 125 5.62 8.55 0.37
C ILE A 125 5.95 7.07 0.29
N ILE A 126 5.02 6.22 0.72
CA ILE A 126 5.11 4.77 0.63
C ILE A 126 3.97 4.26 -0.25
N ASN A 127 4.31 3.65 -1.37
CA ASN A 127 3.35 3.07 -2.30
C ASN A 127 3.21 1.57 -2.04
N MET A 128 1.99 1.04 -2.04
CA MET A 128 1.78 -0.40 -1.90
C MET A 128 1.84 -1.06 -3.28
N SER A 129 2.93 -1.80 -3.52
CA SER A 129 3.09 -2.72 -4.64
C SER A 129 2.53 -4.11 -4.29
N SER A 130 3.11 -5.15 -4.78
CA SER A 130 2.82 -6.57 -4.49
C SER A 130 3.93 -7.43 -5.06
N ILE A 131 4.17 -8.62 -4.50
CA ILE A 131 4.99 -9.64 -5.17
C ILE A 131 4.48 -9.96 -6.58
N ASN A 132 3.21 -9.71 -6.87
CA ASN A 132 2.65 -9.85 -8.22
C ASN A 132 3.23 -8.85 -9.23
N ALA A 133 3.92 -7.80 -8.81
CA ALA A 133 4.61 -6.88 -9.72
C ALA A 133 5.70 -7.57 -10.54
N THR A 134 6.41 -8.51 -9.91
CA THR A 134 7.52 -9.26 -10.52
C THR A 134 7.23 -10.75 -10.70
N HIS A 135 6.31 -11.32 -9.91
CA HIS A 135 5.92 -12.73 -9.92
C HIS A 135 4.39 -12.85 -10.08
N PRO A 136 3.85 -12.56 -11.27
CA PRO A 136 2.40 -12.49 -11.48
C PRO A 136 1.74 -13.85 -11.26
N ALA A 137 0.65 -13.85 -10.49
CA ALA A 137 -0.16 -15.04 -10.27
C ALA A 137 -1.23 -15.19 -11.36
N PRO A 138 -1.40 -16.37 -11.95
CA PRO A 138 -2.51 -16.64 -12.88
C PRO A 138 -3.87 -16.31 -12.26
N GLY A 139 -4.80 -15.78 -13.05
CA GLY A 139 -6.12 -15.40 -12.58
C GLY A 139 -6.21 -14.08 -11.82
N SER A 140 -5.13 -13.30 -11.76
CA SER A 140 -5.12 -11.96 -11.12
C SER A 140 -5.54 -10.83 -12.05
N GLY A 141 -5.91 -11.13 -13.30
CA GLY A 141 -6.28 -10.14 -14.31
C GLY A 141 -5.21 -9.08 -14.55
N ALA A 142 -5.61 -7.82 -14.66
CA ALA A 142 -4.70 -6.69 -14.88
C ALA A 142 -3.94 -6.24 -13.62
N TYR A 143 -4.24 -6.78 -12.44
CA TYR A 143 -3.64 -6.36 -11.17
C TYR A 143 -2.10 -6.38 -11.16
N PRO A 144 -1.41 -7.44 -11.64
CA PRO A 144 0.05 -7.48 -11.68
C PRO A 144 0.66 -6.33 -12.48
N ALA A 145 0.09 -6.00 -13.63
CA ALA A 145 0.55 -4.90 -14.47
C ALA A 145 0.44 -3.55 -13.75
N THR A 146 -0.65 -3.31 -12.99
CA THR A 146 -0.79 -2.07 -12.21
C THR A 146 0.25 -1.99 -11.10
N LYS A 147 0.60 -3.12 -10.45
CA LYS A 147 1.59 -3.13 -9.36
C LYS A 147 3.02 -2.98 -9.89
N ALA A 148 3.34 -3.52 -11.06
CA ALA A 148 4.60 -3.26 -11.75
C ALA A 148 4.72 -1.77 -12.14
N ALA A 149 3.65 -1.17 -12.65
CA ALA A 149 3.62 0.25 -12.96
C ALA A 149 3.81 1.14 -11.71
N VAL A 150 3.25 0.75 -10.55
CA VAL A 150 3.48 1.46 -9.27
C VAL A 150 4.94 1.42 -8.85
N VAL A 151 5.67 0.31 -9.09
CA VAL A 151 7.12 0.23 -8.82
C VAL A 151 7.89 1.21 -9.70
N ALA A 152 7.64 1.20 -11.01
CA ALA A 152 8.29 2.15 -11.93
C ALA A 152 7.96 3.61 -11.58
N LEU A 153 6.70 3.89 -11.24
CA LEU A 153 6.27 5.21 -10.79
C LEU A 153 6.98 5.65 -9.50
N THR A 154 7.16 4.73 -8.55
CA THR A 154 7.89 4.97 -7.30
C THR A 154 9.32 5.39 -7.55
N GLN A 155 10.02 4.67 -8.45
CA GLN A 155 11.39 4.98 -8.83
C GLN A 155 11.51 6.37 -9.48
N HIS A 156 10.58 6.66 -10.40
CA HIS A 156 10.55 7.95 -11.09
C HIS A 156 10.28 9.11 -10.12
N MET A 157 9.27 9.00 -9.26
CA MET A 157 8.98 9.97 -8.21
C MET A 157 10.17 10.19 -7.27
N ALA A 158 10.88 9.12 -6.90
CA ALA A 158 12.05 9.20 -6.03
C ALA A 158 13.19 10.01 -6.66
N LEU A 159 13.41 9.88 -7.98
CA LEU A 159 14.41 10.62 -8.72
C LEU A 159 14.05 12.11 -8.85
N GLU A 160 12.78 12.41 -9.17
CA GLU A 160 12.36 13.79 -9.38
C GLU A 160 12.20 14.58 -8.09
N TRP A 161 11.68 13.92 -7.02
CA TRP A 161 11.31 14.60 -5.77
C TRP A 161 12.37 14.49 -4.68
N GLY A 162 13.31 13.55 -4.82
CA GLY A 162 14.42 13.36 -3.88
C GLY A 162 15.25 14.60 -3.63
N PRO A 163 15.70 15.35 -4.68
CA PRO A 163 16.41 16.60 -4.50
C PRO A 163 15.67 17.67 -3.70
N GLY A 164 14.32 17.61 -3.70
CA GLY A 164 13.45 18.49 -2.91
C GLY A 164 13.13 17.95 -1.51
N GLY A 165 13.81 16.90 -1.04
CA GLY A 165 13.66 16.36 0.31
C GLY A 165 12.49 15.38 0.48
N VAL A 166 11.88 14.87 -0.60
CA VAL A 166 10.79 13.92 -0.54
C VAL A 166 11.28 12.52 -0.95
N ARG A 167 11.26 11.56 -0.02
CA ARG A 167 11.58 10.17 -0.31
C ARG A 167 10.33 9.40 -0.74
N VAL A 168 10.49 8.54 -1.75
CA VAL A 168 9.40 7.69 -2.24
C VAL A 168 9.89 6.26 -2.34
N ASN A 169 9.22 5.33 -1.65
CA ASN A 169 9.52 3.90 -1.69
C ASN A 169 8.26 3.09 -1.89
N ALA A 170 8.41 1.82 -2.24
CA ALA A 170 7.31 0.87 -2.31
C ALA A 170 7.49 -0.26 -1.30
N VAL A 171 6.39 -0.85 -0.85
CA VAL A 171 6.34 -2.12 -0.13
C VAL A 171 5.59 -3.11 -0.98
N ALA A 172 6.16 -4.31 -1.16
CA ALA A 172 5.57 -5.43 -1.90
C ALA A 172 5.16 -6.55 -0.95
N PRO A 173 3.89 -6.59 -0.48
CA PRO A 173 3.39 -7.69 0.34
C PRO A 173 3.37 -9.02 -0.42
N GLY A 174 3.69 -10.11 0.31
CA GLY A 174 3.51 -11.48 -0.13
C GLY A 174 2.10 -12.02 0.17
N PHE A 175 2.04 -13.25 0.66
CA PHE A 175 0.80 -13.89 1.09
C PHE A 175 0.37 -13.38 2.48
N ILE A 176 -0.44 -12.34 2.50
CA ILE A 176 -0.89 -11.67 3.73
C ILE A 176 -2.34 -12.04 4.03
N ASP A 177 -2.59 -12.55 5.25
CA ASP A 177 -3.93 -12.88 5.74
C ASP A 177 -4.66 -11.61 6.23
N ALA A 178 -5.00 -10.75 5.28
CA ALA A 178 -5.74 -9.51 5.56
C ALA A 178 -6.36 -8.92 4.29
N GLY A 179 -7.32 -8.02 4.47
CA GLY A 179 -7.90 -7.20 3.41
C GLY A 179 -8.46 -8.04 2.26
N MET A 180 -8.08 -7.70 1.03
CA MET A 180 -8.59 -8.36 -0.19
C MET A 180 -8.24 -9.85 -0.30
N SER A 181 -7.24 -10.32 0.46
CA SER A 181 -6.83 -11.74 0.47
C SER A 181 -7.55 -12.57 1.53
N ALA A 182 -8.18 -11.96 2.53
CA ALA A 182 -8.85 -12.66 3.62
C ALA A 182 -9.89 -13.70 3.15
N PRO A 183 -10.73 -13.46 2.13
CA PRO A 183 -11.65 -14.45 1.60
C PRO A 183 -10.95 -15.70 1.04
N ILE A 184 -9.74 -15.57 0.48
CA ILE A 184 -8.95 -16.68 -0.04
C ILE A 184 -8.53 -17.60 1.12
N TYR A 185 -8.14 -16.99 2.25
CA TYR A 185 -7.66 -17.71 3.43
C TYR A 185 -8.78 -18.17 4.38
N ALA A 186 -10.03 -17.86 4.08
CA ALA A 186 -11.20 -18.48 4.72
C ALA A 186 -11.27 -19.99 4.41
N ASN A 187 -10.68 -20.46 3.29
CA ASN A 187 -10.51 -21.88 3.01
C ASN A 187 -9.28 -22.42 3.78
N PRO A 188 -9.48 -23.33 4.77
CA PRO A 188 -8.40 -23.86 5.62
C PRO A 188 -7.29 -24.56 4.80
N ARG A 189 -7.68 -25.31 3.76
CA ARG A 189 -6.71 -26.02 2.90
C ARG A 189 -5.83 -25.04 2.11
N VAL A 190 -6.40 -23.95 1.59
CA VAL A 190 -5.62 -22.92 0.88
C VAL A 190 -4.70 -22.18 1.84
N ARG A 191 -5.20 -21.87 3.05
CA ARG A 191 -4.41 -21.27 4.14
C ARG A 191 -3.20 -22.13 4.48
N GLU A 192 -3.41 -23.42 4.73
CA GLU A 192 -2.35 -24.38 5.06
C GLU A 192 -1.32 -24.49 3.94
N LEU A 193 -1.76 -24.77 2.71
CA LEU A 193 -0.87 -24.92 1.56
C LEU A 193 -0.04 -23.66 1.28
N ARG A 194 -0.66 -22.49 1.35
CA ARG A 194 0.08 -21.23 1.13
C ARG A 194 0.99 -20.89 2.30
N GLY A 195 0.58 -21.16 3.53
CA GLY A 195 1.42 -20.99 4.72
C GLY A 195 2.68 -21.87 4.67
N ALA A 196 2.50 -23.15 4.34
CA ALA A 196 3.61 -24.08 4.15
C ALA A 196 4.51 -23.73 2.96
N ALA A 197 3.96 -22.99 1.99
CA ALA A 197 4.69 -22.51 0.84
C ALA A 197 5.63 -21.31 1.15
N VAL A 198 5.41 -20.62 2.26
CA VAL A 198 6.25 -19.50 2.69
C VAL A 198 7.48 -20.06 3.44
N PRO A 199 8.72 -19.70 3.07
CA PRO A 199 9.93 -20.20 3.77
C PRO A 199 9.94 -19.93 5.28
N VAL A 200 9.34 -18.80 5.74
CA VAL A 200 9.19 -18.48 7.17
C VAL A 200 8.14 -19.36 7.86
N GLY A 201 7.43 -20.23 7.14
CA GLY A 201 6.49 -21.22 7.68
C GLY A 201 5.11 -20.71 8.05
N ARG A 202 4.75 -19.47 7.71
CA ARG A 202 3.42 -18.89 7.96
C ARG A 202 3.00 -17.87 6.91
N LEU A 203 1.72 -17.63 6.82
CA LEU A 203 1.22 -16.43 6.15
C LEU A 203 1.70 -15.17 6.88
N GLY A 204 1.93 -14.11 6.14
CA GLY A 204 2.14 -12.79 6.72
C GLY A 204 0.84 -12.23 7.30
N THR A 205 1.00 -11.29 8.22
CA THR A 205 -0.08 -10.53 8.84
C THR A 205 -0.06 -9.09 8.35
N ALA A 206 -1.15 -8.35 8.53
CA ALA A 206 -1.18 -6.92 8.27
C ALA A 206 -0.13 -6.14 9.11
N ALA A 207 0.18 -6.65 10.32
CA ALA A 207 1.22 -6.05 11.18
C ALA A 207 2.63 -6.20 10.60
N ASP A 208 2.96 -7.32 9.92
CA ASP A 208 4.25 -7.48 9.26
C ASP A 208 4.47 -6.39 8.21
N ILE A 209 3.41 -6.02 7.48
CA ILE A 209 3.46 -4.94 6.49
C ILE A 209 3.53 -3.56 7.16
N ALA A 210 2.73 -3.35 8.21
CA ALA A 210 2.74 -2.08 8.94
C ALA A 210 4.13 -1.75 9.50
N HIS A 211 4.83 -2.73 10.08
CA HIS A 211 6.19 -2.54 10.59
C HIS A 211 7.19 -2.14 9.50
N ALA A 212 7.11 -2.76 8.31
CA ALA A 212 7.95 -2.38 7.16
C ALA A 212 7.68 -0.94 6.69
N VAL A 213 6.40 -0.53 6.66
CA VAL A 213 6.00 0.84 6.32
C VAL A 213 6.52 1.84 7.35
N LEU A 214 6.40 1.55 8.65
CA LEU A 214 6.92 2.41 9.71
C LEU A 214 8.43 2.57 9.60
N PHE A 215 9.17 1.48 9.36
CA PHE A 215 10.62 1.51 9.15
C PHE A 215 11.02 2.43 8.00
N LEU A 216 10.40 2.27 6.82
CA LEU A 216 10.70 3.12 5.66
C LEU A 216 10.34 4.60 5.89
N ALA A 217 9.34 4.89 6.73
CA ALA A 217 8.91 6.24 7.07
C ALA A 217 9.69 6.87 8.24
N SER A 218 10.52 6.09 8.93
CA SER A 218 11.31 6.51 10.08
C SER A 218 12.63 7.20 9.69
N ALA A 219 13.42 7.59 10.69
CA ALA A 219 14.77 8.12 10.51
C ALA A 219 15.76 7.03 10.05
N GLU A 220 15.53 5.78 10.48
CA GLU A 220 16.36 4.63 10.11
C GLU A 220 16.25 4.30 8.61
N GLY A 221 15.13 4.66 7.97
CA GLY A 221 14.94 4.57 6.52
C GLY A 221 15.46 5.79 5.71
N ALA A 222 16.15 6.75 6.32
CA ALA A 222 16.48 8.04 5.70
C ALA A 222 17.31 7.95 4.42
N TYR A 223 18.13 6.91 4.25
CA TYR A 223 18.96 6.70 3.05
C TYR A 223 18.33 5.75 2.03
N ILE A 224 17.08 5.33 2.24
CA ILE A 224 16.33 4.47 1.32
C ILE A 224 15.38 5.34 0.49
N ASN A 225 15.59 5.36 -0.83
CA ASN A 225 14.77 6.12 -1.78
C ASN A 225 14.70 5.39 -3.12
N GLY A 226 13.51 5.29 -3.72
CA GLY A 226 13.27 4.58 -4.97
C GLY A 226 13.29 3.05 -4.85
N HIS A 227 13.24 2.50 -3.63
CA HIS A 227 13.34 1.06 -3.38
C HIS A 227 11.96 0.39 -3.27
N GLU A 228 11.87 -0.84 -3.78
CA GLU A 228 10.75 -1.74 -3.50
C GLU A 228 11.18 -2.76 -2.44
N LEU A 229 10.64 -2.62 -1.22
CA LEU A 229 10.89 -3.55 -0.13
C LEU A 229 9.90 -4.72 -0.19
N ILE A 230 10.39 -5.89 -0.55
CA ILE A 230 9.59 -7.12 -0.57
C ILE A 230 9.42 -7.65 0.86
N VAL A 231 8.15 -7.87 1.27
CA VAL A 231 7.78 -8.36 2.61
C VAL A 231 6.88 -9.59 2.43
N ASP A 232 7.50 -10.74 2.19
CA ASP A 232 6.82 -11.95 1.70
C ASP A 232 7.23 -13.25 2.42
N GLY A 233 8.10 -13.17 3.43
CA GLY A 233 8.62 -14.34 4.12
C GLY A 233 9.50 -15.24 3.24
N GLY A 234 10.03 -14.73 2.13
CA GLY A 234 10.92 -15.43 1.20
C GLY A 234 10.23 -16.15 0.04
N VAL A 235 8.93 -15.93 -0.18
CA VAL A 235 8.13 -16.64 -1.21
C VAL A 235 8.73 -16.50 -2.60
N VAL A 236 9.06 -15.28 -3.04
CA VAL A 236 9.53 -15.04 -4.43
C VAL A 236 10.89 -15.69 -4.71
N ASN A 237 11.68 -15.95 -3.68
CA ASN A 237 13.01 -16.57 -3.80
C ASN A 237 12.97 -18.09 -3.57
N SER A 238 11.79 -18.70 -3.31
CA SER A 238 11.68 -20.09 -2.84
C SER A 238 11.62 -21.15 -3.94
N VAL A 239 11.66 -20.77 -5.22
CA VAL A 239 11.46 -21.71 -6.34
C VAL A 239 12.47 -22.86 -6.30
N LEU A 240 13.74 -22.55 -6.19
CA LEU A 240 14.80 -23.58 -6.18
C LEU A 240 14.80 -24.44 -4.92
N ALA A 241 14.30 -23.93 -3.81
CA ALA A 241 14.19 -24.69 -2.56
C ALA A 241 13.13 -25.81 -2.63
N ARG A 242 12.26 -25.77 -3.63
CA ARG A 242 11.19 -26.77 -3.83
C ARG A 242 11.51 -27.80 -4.92
N LEU A 243 12.64 -27.67 -5.59
CA LEU A 243 13.08 -28.60 -6.60
C LEU A 243 14.04 -29.60 -5.98
N PRO A 244 13.81 -30.93 -6.15
CA PRO A 244 14.77 -31.95 -5.71
C PRO A 244 16.11 -31.75 -6.43
N ARG A 245 17.20 -32.12 -5.76
CA ARG A 245 18.56 -32.06 -6.31
C ARG A 245 19.13 -33.45 -6.57
N ASP A 246 18.43 -34.49 -6.16
CA ASP A 246 18.76 -35.92 -6.19
C ASP A 246 17.54 -36.74 -6.58
#